data_c90feb4eb4f463c7c9973de0549ae559
#
_entry.id   c90feb4eb4f463c7c9973de0549ae559
#
_cell.length_a   1.000
_cell.length_b   1.000
_cell.length_c   1.000
_cell.angle_alpha   90.00
_cell.angle_beta   90.00
_cell.angle_gamma   90.00
#
_symmetry.space_group_name_H-M   'P 1'
#
loop_
_entity.id
_entity.type
_entity.pdbx_description
1 polymer ?
#
loop_
_entity_poly.entity_id
_entity_poly.type
_entity_poly.pdbx_seq_one_letter_code
_entity_poly.pdbx_strand_id
1 'polypeptide(L)'
;MTLRVEQLPLGPIGTNTYVVRADGSSEVVVVDPSGDAADLRLRLAQIGARCVAILVTHGHWDHLVGVGDLAEGTGAPVHMPEGERVLLEDPASFTPPGISVRRYSPEVLLRGGETLEVGGIRFDVLAVPGHSPAHLAYYADGSLFSGDVLFAGSVGRTDLPGADWETLISSIRTLVESFPPETVVYPCHGPTTT
;
A
#
# COMPACT_ATOMS: atom_id res chain seq x y z
N MET A 1 11.75 9.16 15.46
CA MET A 1 10.82 10.06 14.72
C MET A 1 9.42 9.55 15.00
N THR A 2 8.42 10.39 15.17
CA THR A 2 7.04 9.89 15.40
C THR A 2 6.26 10.02 14.09
N LEU A 3 5.69 8.92 13.63
CA LEU A 3 4.79 8.93 12.48
C LEU A 3 3.36 9.29 12.91
N ARG A 4 2.68 10.01 12.06
CA ARG A 4 1.22 10.17 12.08
C ARG A 4 0.65 9.37 10.94
N VAL A 5 -0.20 8.41 11.25
CA VAL A 5 -0.87 7.54 10.28
C VAL A 5 -2.37 7.79 10.39
N GLU A 6 -2.98 8.19 9.29
CA GLU A 6 -4.44 8.28 9.15
C GLU A 6 -4.92 7.13 8.27
N GLN A 7 -5.86 6.33 8.78
CA GLN A 7 -6.50 5.24 8.08
C GLN A 7 -7.82 5.72 7.48
N LEU A 8 -7.99 5.53 6.19
CA LEU A 8 -9.17 5.91 5.43
C LEU A 8 -9.68 4.66 4.68
N PRO A 9 -10.75 3.99 5.16
CA PRO A 9 -11.37 2.92 4.40
C PRO A 9 -12.10 3.53 3.20
N LEU A 10 -11.59 3.24 2.00
CA LEU A 10 -12.05 3.83 0.74
C LEU A 10 -12.41 2.75 -0.29
N GLY A 11 -12.96 3.20 -1.41
CA GLY A 11 -13.26 2.33 -2.55
C GLY A 11 -14.44 1.38 -2.33
N PRO A 12 -14.72 0.51 -3.33
CA PRO A 12 -15.94 -0.30 -3.36
C PRO A 12 -16.07 -1.33 -2.25
N ILE A 13 -14.96 -1.79 -1.68
CA ILE A 13 -14.94 -2.81 -0.62
C ILE A 13 -14.32 -2.33 0.70
N GLY A 14 -14.06 -1.00 0.80
CA GLY A 14 -13.54 -0.39 2.03
C GLY A 14 -12.09 -0.74 2.34
N THR A 15 -11.26 -0.85 1.30
CA THR A 15 -9.82 -1.08 1.44
C THR A 15 -9.15 0.10 2.13
N ASN A 16 -8.33 -0.14 3.13
CA ASN A 16 -7.68 0.90 3.90
C ASN A 16 -6.58 1.59 3.08
N THR A 17 -6.79 2.85 2.78
CA THR A 17 -5.76 3.78 2.32
C THR A 17 -5.11 4.42 3.53
N TYR A 18 -3.79 4.55 3.54
CA TYR A 18 -3.06 5.22 4.62
C TYR A 18 -2.42 6.51 4.15
N VAL A 19 -2.66 7.58 4.91
CA VAL A 19 -1.94 8.86 4.77
C VAL A 19 -0.91 8.95 5.88
N VAL A 20 0.36 8.87 5.51
CA VAL A 20 1.49 8.75 6.43
C VAL A 20 2.35 10.00 6.37
N ARG A 21 2.70 10.59 7.51
CA ARG A 21 3.62 11.72 7.60
C ARG A 21 4.48 11.68 8.85
N ALA A 22 5.66 12.27 8.77
CA ALA A 22 6.45 12.61 9.95
C ALA A 22 5.72 13.69 10.76
N ASP A 23 5.81 13.63 12.07
CA ASP A 23 5.18 14.64 12.93
C ASP A 23 5.70 16.05 12.59
N GLY A 24 4.77 16.99 12.45
CA GLY A 24 5.05 18.36 12.03
C GLY A 24 5.30 18.57 10.51
N SER A 25 5.37 17.50 9.70
CA SER A 25 5.53 17.63 8.25
C SER A 25 4.21 17.96 7.55
N SER A 26 4.29 18.79 6.50
CA SER A 26 3.22 18.97 5.51
C SER A 26 3.34 17.99 4.33
N GLU A 27 4.44 17.23 4.23
CA GLU A 27 4.59 16.19 3.22
C GLU A 27 3.99 14.89 3.72
N VAL A 28 3.26 14.20 2.84
CA VAL A 28 2.66 12.91 3.12
C VAL A 28 3.03 11.88 2.06
N VAL A 29 3.10 10.64 2.51
CA VAL A 29 3.15 9.45 1.67
C VAL A 29 1.77 8.78 1.75
N VAL A 30 1.22 8.39 0.60
CA VAL A 30 -0.06 7.67 0.55
C VAL A 30 0.21 6.22 0.21
N VAL A 31 -0.29 5.30 1.05
CA VAL A 31 -0.19 3.85 0.82
C VAL A 31 -1.54 3.34 0.36
N ASP A 32 -1.54 2.59 -0.74
CA ASP A 32 -2.70 1.96 -1.39
C ASP A 32 -3.91 2.90 -1.53
N PRO A 33 -3.87 3.91 -2.43
CA PRO A 33 -5.00 4.80 -2.66
C PRO A 33 -6.15 4.07 -3.35
N SER A 34 -7.08 3.56 -2.54
CA SER A 34 -8.13 2.60 -2.93
C SER A 34 -9.46 3.22 -3.32
N GLY A 35 -9.59 4.53 -3.24
CA GLY A 35 -10.85 5.25 -3.45
C GLY A 35 -10.80 6.34 -4.51
N ASP A 36 -11.86 7.17 -4.52
CA ASP A 36 -11.89 8.35 -5.37
C ASP A 36 -10.74 9.30 -5.01
N ALA A 37 -9.87 9.55 -5.97
CA ALA A 37 -8.72 10.44 -5.80
C ALA A 37 -9.16 11.90 -5.51
N ALA A 38 -10.36 12.32 -5.90
CA ALA A 38 -10.88 13.65 -5.59
C ALA A 38 -11.13 13.80 -4.08
N ASP A 39 -11.75 12.79 -3.45
CA ASP A 39 -12.00 12.77 -2.00
C ASP A 39 -10.67 12.76 -1.23
N LEU A 40 -9.72 11.96 -1.68
CA LEU A 40 -8.41 11.89 -1.06
C LEU A 40 -7.64 13.22 -1.20
N ARG A 41 -7.64 13.84 -2.38
CA ARG A 41 -7.04 15.19 -2.58
C ARG A 41 -7.73 16.25 -1.72
N LEU A 42 -9.06 16.21 -1.61
CA LEU A 42 -9.80 17.10 -0.72
C LEU A 42 -9.36 16.92 0.74
N ARG A 43 -9.23 15.67 1.19
CA ARG A 43 -8.71 15.37 2.52
C ARG A 43 -7.30 15.92 2.74
N LEU A 44 -6.40 15.72 1.80
CA LEU A 44 -5.04 16.26 1.85
C LEU A 44 -5.02 17.79 1.94
N ALA A 45 -5.87 18.46 1.16
CA ALA A 45 -6.02 19.91 1.21
C ALA A 45 -6.54 20.40 2.58
N GLN A 46 -7.53 19.70 3.16
CA GLN A 46 -8.07 20.02 4.50
C GLN A 46 -7.03 19.98 5.60
N ILE A 47 -6.10 19.04 5.52
CA ILE A 47 -5.01 18.90 6.51
C ILE A 47 -3.74 19.69 6.14
N GLY A 48 -3.79 20.47 5.05
CA GLY A 48 -2.66 21.26 4.57
C GLY A 48 -1.48 20.40 4.11
N ALA A 49 -1.74 19.20 3.58
CA ALA A 49 -0.71 18.25 3.22
C ALA A 49 -0.49 18.16 1.70
N ARG A 50 0.76 17.87 1.31
CA ARG A 50 1.20 17.62 -0.07
C ARG A 50 1.64 16.16 -0.21
N CYS A 51 0.99 15.41 -1.09
CA CYS A 51 1.43 14.06 -1.44
C CYS A 51 2.77 14.12 -2.19
N VAL A 52 3.78 13.41 -1.70
CA VAL A 52 5.13 13.37 -2.27
C VAL A 52 5.52 12.00 -2.78
N ALA A 53 4.80 10.95 -2.41
CA ALA A 53 4.95 9.61 -2.93
C ALA A 53 3.67 8.80 -2.74
N ILE A 54 3.43 7.88 -3.65
CA ILE A 54 2.39 6.85 -3.57
C ILE A 54 3.10 5.50 -3.48
N LEU A 55 2.80 4.71 -2.45
CA LEU A 55 3.32 3.36 -2.28
C LEU A 55 2.19 2.37 -2.50
N VAL A 56 2.42 1.39 -3.37
CA VAL A 56 1.46 0.32 -3.66
C VAL A 56 2.04 -0.99 -3.11
N THR A 57 1.25 -1.69 -2.28
CA THR A 57 1.69 -2.97 -1.69
C THR A 57 1.63 -4.10 -2.71
N HIS A 58 0.59 -4.15 -3.53
CA HIS A 58 0.40 -5.15 -4.58
C HIS A 58 -0.63 -4.69 -5.63
N GLY A 59 -0.78 -5.47 -6.69
CA GLY A 59 -1.51 -5.06 -7.87
C GLY A 59 -2.99 -5.46 -7.92
N HIS A 60 -3.64 -5.88 -6.84
CA HIS A 60 -5.07 -6.13 -6.90
C HIS A 60 -5.87 -4.83 -7.11
N TRP A 61 -6.95 -4.93 -7.84
CA TRP A 61 -7.69 -3.77 -8.34
C TRP A 61 -8.15 -2.80 -7.26
N ASP A 62 -8.53 -3.30 -6.10
CA ASP A 62 -9.03 -2.49 -4.99
C ASP A 62 -7.94 -1.64 -4.32
N HIS A 63 -6.66 -1.97 -4.50
CA HIS A 63 -5.52 -1.15 -4.10
C HIS A 63 -5.11 -0.14 -5.18
N LEU A 64 -5.60 -0.34 -6.41
CA LEU A 64 -5.19 0.46 -7.57
C LEU A 64 -6.19 1.53 -8.00
N VAL A 65 -7.44 1.49 -7.50
CA VAL A 65 -8.55 2.33 -7.98
C VAL A 65 -8.19 3.82 -8.04
N GLY A 66 -7.55 4.35 -7.02
CA GLY A 66 -7.19 5.77 -6.94
C GLY A 66 -5.76 6.11 -7.38
N VAL A 67 -4.91 5.11 -7.68
CA VAL A 67 -3.48 5.34 -7.92
C VAL A 67 -3.20 6.31 -9.06
N GLY A 68 -3.70 6.02 -10.25
CA GLY A 68 -3.42 6.83 -11.43
C GLY A 68 -4.00 8.24 -11.34
N ASP A 69 -5.22 8.38 -10.81
CA ASP A 69 -5.87 9.69 -10.68
C ASP A 69 -5.23 10.54 -9.56
N LEU A 70 -4.75 9.91 -8.49
CA LEU A 70 -4.01 10.61 -7.44
C LEU A 70 -2.63 11.07 -7.95
N ALA A 71 -1.91 10.20 -8.65
CA ALA A 71 -0.61 10.51 -9.22
C ALA A 71 -0.69 11.68 -10.19
N GLU A 72 -1.62 11.66 -11.16
CA GLU A 72 -1.82 12.79 -12.08
C GLU A 72 -2.23 14.08 -11.36
N GLY A 73 -3.11 13.96 -10.36
CA GLY A 73 -3.62 15.14 -9.65
C GLY A 73 -2.63 15.78 -8.69
N THR A 74 -1.58 15.07 -8.26
CA THR A 74 -0.59 15.55 -7.28
C THR A 74 0.82 15.68 -7.84
N GLY A 75 1.13 14.96 -8.93
CA GLY A 75 2.48 14.82 -9.47
C GLY A 75 3.38 13.93 -8.59
N ALA A 76 2.83 13.19 -7.63
CA ALA A 76 3.58 12.30 -6.77
C ALA A 76 3.96 11.01 -7.51
N PRO A 77 5.23 10.57 -7.47
CA PRO A 77 5.64 9.34 -8.12
C PRO A 77 5.00 8.11 -7.47
N VAL A 78 4.65 7.13 -8.30
CA VAL A 78 4.11 5.84 -7.89
C VAL A 78 5.25 4.84 -7.74
N HIS A 79 5.34 4.24 -6.57
CA HIS A 79 6.25 3.15 -6.23
C HIS A 79 5.43 1.88 -6.11
N MET A 80 5.74 0.84 -6.89
CA MET A 80 4.99 -0.41 -6.83
C MET A 80 5.86 -1.64 -7.11
N PRO A 81 5.38 -2.85 -6.75
CA PRO A 81 6.07 -4.10 -7.08
C PRO A 81 6.32 -4.24 -8.58
N GLU A 82 7.59 -4.44 -8.98
CA GLU A 82 7.95 -4.63 -10.38
C GLU A 82 7.20 -5.79 -11.05
N GLY A 83 7.08 -6.91 -10.31
CA GLY A 83 6.41 -8.11 -10.82
C GLY A 83 4.90 -7.94 -11.07
N GLU A 84 4.29 -6.87 -10.57
CA GLU A 84 2.84 -6.62 -10.68
C GLU A 84 2.49 -5.34 -11.45
N ARG A 85 3.49 -4.66 -12.02
CA ARG A 85 3.28 -3.41 -12.76
C ARG A 85 2.25 -3.52 -13.89
N VAL A 86 2.15 -4.68 -14.54
CA VAL A 86 1.21 -4.91 -15.64
C VAL A 86 -0.24 -4.72 -15.19
N LEU A 87 -0.56 -4.95 -13.91
CA LEU A 87 -1.90 -4.80 -13.34
C LEU A 87 -2.35 -3.33 -13.28
N LEU A 88 -1.40 -2.39 -13.23
CA LEU A 88 -1.66 -0.95 -13.34
C LEU A 88 -1.48 -0.42 -14.76
N GLU A 89 -0.58 -1.03 -15.56
CA GLU A 89 -0.35 -0.65 -16.96
C GLU A 89 -1.43 -1.16 -17.93
N ASP A 90 -2.10 -2.27 -17.59
CA ASP A 90 -3.24 -2.83 -18.36
C ASP A 90 -4.38 -3.29 -17.43
N PRO A 91 -4.95 -2.39 -16.61
CA PRO A 91 -5.89 -2.78 -15.56
C PRO A 91 -7.18 -3.39 -16.09
N ALA A 92 -7.60 -3.08 -17.33
CA ALA A 92 -8.83 -3.59 -17.90
C ALA A 92 -8.88 -5.13 -18.01
N SER A 93 -7.70 -5.76 -18.14
CA SER A 93 -7.58 -7.23 -18.22
C SER A 93 -7.70 -7.92 -16.85
N PHE A 94 -7.62 -7.17 -15.74
CA PHE A 94 -7.52 -7.71 -14.38
C PHE A 94 -8.56 -7.13 -13.40
N THR A 95 -9.36 -6.17 -13.85
CA THR A 95 -10.36 -5.49 -13.02
C THR A 95 -11.74 -6.11 -13.24
N PRO A 96 -12.52 -6.36 -12.19
CA PRO A 96 -13.88 -6.87 -12.31
C PRO A 96 -14.80 -5.93 -13.12
N PRO A 97 -15.83 -6.48 -13.79
CA PRO A 97 -16.81 -5.65 -14.50
C PRO A 97 -17.47 -4.60 -13.59
N GLY A 98 -17.57 -3.38 -14.09
CA GLY A 98 -18.17 -2.25 -13.37
C GLY A 98 -17.21 -1.48 -12.44
N ILE A 99 -15.97 -1.95 -12.28
CA ILE A 99 -14.90 -1.21 -11.62
C ILE A 99 -14.01 -0.57 -12.68
N SER A 100 -13.59 0.66 -12.43
CA SER A 100 -12.63 1.37 -13.30
C SER A 100 -11.35 1.64 -12.53
N VAL A 101 -10.23 1.20 -13.08
CA VAL A 101 -8.88 1.56 -12.64
C VAL A 101 -8.23 2.32 -13.79
N ARG A 102 -7.73 3.51 -13.49
CA ARG A 102 -7.04 4.31 -14.50
C ARG A 102 -5.69 3.69 -14.82
N ARG A 103 -5.45 3.43 -16.12
CA ARG A 103 -4.13 3.00 -16.61
C ARG A 103 -3.07 4.03 -16.23
N TYR A 104 -1.97 3.58 -15.65
CA TYR A 104 -0.84 4.40 -15.27
C TYR A 104 0.47 3.60 -15.36
N SER A 105 1.58 4.27 -15.66
CA SER A 105 2.91 3.66 -15.64
C SER A 105 3.65 4.13 -14.39
N PRO A 106 3.97 3.24 -13.44
CA PRO A 106 4.66 3.61 -12.21
C PRO A 106 6.09 4.09 -12.50
N GLU A 107 6.54 5.12 -11.80
CA GLU A 107 7.87 5.71 -11.96
C GLU A 107 8.96 4.91 -11.25
N VAL A 108 8.61 4.24 -10.14
CA VAL A 108 9.59 3.49 -9.33
C VAL A 108 9.13 2.05 -9.15
N LEU A 109 9.96 1.12 -9.63
CA LEU A 109 9.71 -0.30 -9.50
C LEU A 109 10.57 -0.88 -8.37
N LEU A 110 9.91 -1.62 -7.46
CA LEU A 110 10.50 -2.19 -6.26
C LEU A 110 10.46 -3.73 -6.30
N ARG A 111 11.40 -4.37 -5.64
CA ARG A 111 11.49 -5.84 -5.55
C ARG A 111 11.52 -6.37 -4.13
N GLY A 112 11.65 -5.47 -3.13
CA GLY A 112 11.91 -5.80 -1.74
C GLY A 112 13.41 -5.85 -1.43
N GLY A 113 13.77 -5.36 -0.24
CA GLY A 113 15.14 -5.16 0.22
C GLY A 113 15.64 -3.73 0.05
N GLU A 114 14.90 -2.86 -0.65
CA GLU A 114 15.24 -1.45 -0.80
C GLU A 114 14.89 -0.66 0.47
N THR A 115 15.56 0.47 0.61
CA THR A 115 15.16 1.53 1.54
C THR A 115 14.75 2.75 0.75
N LEU A 116 13.57 3.31 1.06
CA LEU A 116 13.08 4.56 0.48
C LEU A 116 13.18 5.68 1.50
N GLU A 117 13.65 6.84 1.07
CA GLU A 117 13.60 8.06 1.87
C GLU A 117 12.68 9.06 1.16
N VAL A 118 11.41 9.15 1.61
CA VAL A 118 10.37 9.97 1.00
C VAL A 118 9.55 10.68 2.07
N GLY A 119 9.22 11.96 1.84
CA GLY A 119 8.47 12.76 2.82
C GLY A 119 9.16 12.91 4.18
N GLY A 120 10.49 12.81 4.21
CA GLY A 120 11.27 12.79 5.45
C GLY A 120 11.13 11.51 6.27
N ILE A 121 10.55 10.45 5.68
CA ILE A 121 10.37 9.13 6.32
C ILE A 121 11.26 8.12 5.61
N ARG A 122 11.93 7.27 6.41
CA ARG A 122 12.64 6.11 5.92
C ARG A 122 11.71 4.89 5.99
N PHE A 123 11.43 4.29 4.83
CA PHE A 123 10.72 3.04 4.70
C PHE A 123 11.69 1.92 4.30
N ASP A 124 11.67 0.83 5.04
CA ASP A 124 12.28 -0.42 4.60
C ASP A 124 11.22 -1.22 3.82
N VAL A 125 11.57 -1.64 2.60
CA VAL A 125 10.67 -2.37 1.69
C VAL A 125 10.92 -3.86 1.83
N LEU A 126 9.89 -4.64 2.11
CA LEU A 126 10.00 -6.08 2.31
C LEU A 126 9.24 -6.84 1.23
N ALA A 127 9.88 -7.83 0.61
CA ALA A 127 9.18 -8.80 -0.24
C ALA A 127 8.43 -9.79 0.66
N VAL A 128 7.11 -9.85 0.51
CA VAL A 128 6.22 -10.72 1.30
C VAL A 128 5.20 -11.43 0.39
N PRO A 129 5.68 -12.24 -0.57
CA PRO A 129 4.81 -12.92 -1.52
C PRO A 129 3.89 -13.93 -0.83
N GLY A 130 2.83 -14.34 -1.55
CA GLY A 130 1.93 -15.40 -1.14
C GLY A 130 0.47 -15.07 -1.33
N HIS A 131 0.00 -13.88 -0.91
CA HIS A 131 -1.30 -13.35 -1.31
C HIS A 131 -1.30 -12.93 -2.79
N SER A 132 -0.22 -12.30 -3.22
CA SER A 132 0.12 -12.07 -4.62
C SER A 132 1.61 -12.37 -4.87
N PRO A 133 2.03 -12.58 -6.13
CA PRO A 133 3.38 -13.08 -6.43
C PRO A 133 4.53 -12.15 -6.05
N ALA A 134 4.30 -10.83 -6.10
CA ALA A 134 5.34 -9.84 -5.84
C ALA A 134 4.95 -8.84 -4.74
N HIS A 135 4.07 -9.26 -3.84
CA HIS A 135 3.56 -8.43 -2.73
C HIS A 135 4.69 -7.81 -1.92
N LEU A 136 4.56 -6.50 -1.61
CA LEU A 136 5.48 -5.76 -0.75
C LEU A 136 4.78 -5.30 0.53
N ALA A 137 5.54 -5.26 1.61
CA ALA A 137 5.19 -4.52 2.82
C ALA A 137 6.17 -3.38 3.04
N TYR A 138 5.73 -2.34 3.73
CA TYR A 138 6.54 -1.16 4.04
C TYR A 138 6.64 -0.98 5.55
N TYR A 139 7.85 -0.92 6.07
CA TYR A 139 8.08 -0.68 7.50
C TYR A 139 8.73 0.68 7.74
N ALA A 140 8.22 1.44 8.69
CA ALA A 140 8.79 2.70 9.12
C ALA A 140 8.47 2.96 10.60
N ASP A 141 9.48 3.22 11.41
CA ASP A 141 9.37 3.71 12.81
C ASP A 141 8.31 2.98 13.66
N GLY A 142 8.37 1.62 13.68
CA GLY A 142 7.44 0.79 14.44
C GLY A 142 6.06 0.56 13.80
N SER A 143 5.89 0.99 12.56
CA SER A 143 4.66 0.86 11.76
C SER A 143 4.90 -0.04 10.56
N LEU A 144 4.13 -1.12 10.42
CA LEU A 144 4.19 -2.07 9.31
C LEU A 144 2.91 -1.97 8.47
N PHE A 145 3.01 -1.47 7.25
CA PHE A 145 1.95 -1.48 6.25
C PHE A 145 2.01 -2.81 5.52
N SER A 146 1.20 -3.77 5.98
CA SER A 146 1.30 -5.18 5.56
C SER A 146 0.56 -5.50 4.26
N GLY A 147 -0.20 -4.55 3.70
CA GLY A 147 -1.11 -4.86 2.59
C GLY A 147 -2.07 -5.98 2.98
N ASP A 148 -2.16 -6.98 2.11
CA ASP A 148 -3.04 -8.14 2.27
C ASP A 148 -2.30 -9.41 2.74
N VAL A 149 -1.27 -9.24 3.56
CA VAL A 149 -0.53 -10.38 4.13
C VAL A 149 -1.03 -10.75 5.52
N LEU A 150 -1.08 -9.79 6.44
CA LEU A 150 -1.40 -10.02 7.85
C LEU A 150 -2.49 -9.04 8.32
N PHE A 151 -3.58 -9.60 8.87
CA PHE A 151 -4.73 -8.87 9.39
C PHE A 151 -4.92 -9.10 10.89
N ALA A 152 -5.77 -8.32 11.53
CA ALA A 152 -6.19 -8.59 12.91
C ALA A 152 -6.96 -9.91 13.00
N GLY A 153 -6.30 -10.96 13.49
CA GLY A 153 -6.88 -12.30 13.66
C GLY A 153 -7.09 -13.09 12.35
N SER A 154 -6.51 -12.66 11.22
CA SER A 154 -6.62 -13.34 9.93
C SER A 154 -5.39 -13.07 9.05
N VAL A 155 -5.38 -13.66 7.87
CA VAL A 155 -4.34 -13.49 6.85
C VAL A 155 -4.99 -13.32 5.48
N GLY A 156 -4.24 -12.84 4.49
CA GLY A 156 -4.68 -12.71 3.11
C GLY A 156 -5.14 -14.03 2.51
N ARG A 157 -6.09 -13.96 1.58
CA ARG A 157 -6.56 -15.12 0.82
C ARG A 157 -5.50 -15.61 -0.16
N THR A 158 -5.52 -16.90 -0.48
CA THR A 158 -4.58 -17.54 -1.40
C THR A 158 -5.26 -18.37 -2.49
N ASP A 159 -6.51 -18.08 -2.79
CA ASP A 159 -7.30 -18.72 -3.84
C ASP A 159 -7.37 -17.90 -5.15
N LEU A 160 -6.61 -16.81 -5.23
CA LEU A 160 -6.48 -15.97 -6.42
C LEU A 160 -5.31 -16.45 -7.32
N PRO A 161 -5.32 -16.12 -8.61
CA PRO A 161 -4.24 -16.49 -9.52
C PRO A 161 -2.87 -15.98 -9.05
N GLY A 162 -1.89 -16.88 -8.96
CA GLY A 162 -0.53 -16.57 -8.51
C GLY A 162 -0.34 -16.54 -7.00
N ALA A 163 -1.41 -16.71 -6.21
CA ALA A 163 -1.31 -16.84 -4.76
C ALA A 163 -0.87 -18.25 -4.33
N ASP A 164 -0.21 -18.35 -3.18
CA ASP A 164 0.28 -19.60 -2.61
C ASP A 164 0.30 -19.56 -1.08
N TRP A 165 -0.35 -20.53 -0.44
CA TRP A 165 -0.50 -20.58 1.01
C TRP A 165 0.82 -20.77 1.76
N GLU A 166 1.66 -21.69 1.32
CA GLU A 166 2.91 -21.97 2.02
C GLU A 166 3.87 -20.78 1.93
N THR A 167 3.89 -20.11 0.78
CA THR A 167 4.64 -18.88 0.57
C THR A 167 4.13 -17.75 1.49
N LEU A 168 2.79 -17.58 1.61
CA LEU A 168 2.20 -16.58 2.50
C LEU A 168 2.60 -16.83 3.96
N ILE A 169 2.50 -18.06 4.43
CA ILE A 169 2.88 -18.42 5.80
C ILE A 169 4.38 -18.18 6.05
N SER A 170 5.22 -18.46 5.06
CA SER A 170 6.66 -18.15 5.15
C SER A 170 6.91 -16.65 5.26
N SER A 171 6.22 -15.83 4.46
CA SER A 171 6.30 -14.37 4.51
C SER A 171 5.85 -13.81 5.88
N ILE A 172 4.74 -14.33 6.42
CA ILE A 172 4.24 -13.94 7.75
C ILE A 172 5.27 -14.27 8.83
N ARG A 173 5.87 -15.47 8.81
CA ARG A 173 6.93 -15.85 9.76
C ARG A 173 8.10 -14.89 9.69
N THR A 174 8.55 -14.55 8.49
CA THR A 174 9.62 -13.57 8.29
C THR A 174 9.26 -12.22 8.90
N LEU A 175 8.04 -11.71 8.71
CA LEU A 175 7.59 -10.47 9.32
C LEU A 175 7.60 -10.53 10.85
N VAL A 176 7.02 -11.59 11.43
CA VAL A 176 6.94 -11.77 12.89
C VAL A 176 8.33 -11.90 13.53
N GLU A 177 9.27 -12.55 12.85
CA GLU A 177 10.65 -12.71 13.34
C GLU A 177 11.52 -11.46 13.16
N SER A 178 11.18 -10.60 12.19
CA SER A 178 11.98 -9.40 11.85
C SER A 178 11.66 -8.20 12.70
N PHE A 179 10.46 -8.12 13.29
CA PHE A 179 10.01 -6.91 14.00
C PHE A 179 9.62 -7.18 15.44
N PRO A 180 9.80 -6.18 16.34
CA PRO A 180 9.37 -6.28 17.73
C PRO A 180 7.85 -6.51 17.84
N PRO A 181 7.38 -7.22 18.89
CA PRO A 181 5.95 -7.53 19.07
C PRO A 181 5.06 -6.29 19.27
N GLU A 182 5.64 -5.15 19.66
CA GLU A 182 4.95 -3.86 19.76
C GLU A 182 4.78 -3.13 18.41
N THR A 183 5.26 -3.70 17.31
CA THR A 183 5.09 -3.13 15.96
C THR A 183 3.61 -3.07 15.62
N VAL A 184 3.14 -1.87 15.27
CA VAL A 184 1.75 -1.68 14.84
C VAL A 184 1.61 -2.10 13.39
N VAL A 185 0.72 -3.05 13.13
CA VAL A 185 0.38 -3.53 11.79
C VAL A 185 -0.81 -2.76 11.25
N TYR A 186 -0.64 -2.18 10.09
CA TYR A 186 -1.63 -1.43 9.31
C TYR A 186 -2.04 -2.25 8.08
N PRO A 187 -3.06 -3.12 8.20
CA PRO A 187 -3.50 -3.97 7.10
C PRO A 187 -4.44 -3.25 6.15
N CYS A 188 -4.52 -3.69 4.89
CA CYS A 188 -5.45 -3.05 3.95
C CYS A 188 -6.91 -3.46 4.16
N HIS A 189 -7.20 -4.47 4.97
CA HIS A 189 -8.57 -4.81 5.39
C HIS A 189 -8.66 -4.99 6.91
N GLY A 190 -9.75 -4.44 7.49
CA GLY A 190 -10.02 -4.54 8.93
C GLY A 190 -9.24 -3.53 9.79
N PRO A 191 -9.25 -3.72 11.12
CA PRO A 191 -8.57 -2.83 12.06
C PRO A 191 -7.06 -3.08 12.12
N THR A 192 -6.34 -2.09 12.65
CA THR A 192 -4.93 -2.26 13.04
C THR A 192 -4.75 -3.31 14.13
N THR A 193 -3.57 -3.92 14.21
CA THR A 193 -3.19 -4.92 15.22
C THR A 193 -1.72 -4.78 15.60
N THR A 194 -1.24 -5.63 16.49
CA THR A 194 0.18 -5.81 16.85
C THR A 194 0.53 -7.28 16.79
#